data_0701025a446154074d6bb221c3ccc7be
#
_entry.id   0701025a446154074d6bb221c3ccc7be
#
_cell.length_a   1.000
_cell.length_b   1.000
_cell.length_c   1.000
_cell.angle_alpha   90.00
_cell.angle_beta   90.00
_cell.angle_gamma   90.00
#
_symmetry.space_group_name_H-M   'P 1'
#
loop_
_entity.id
_entity.type
_entity.pdbx_description
1 polymer ?
#
loop_
_entity_poly.entity_id
_entity_poly.type
_entity_poly.pdbx_seq_one_letter_code
_entity_poly.pdbx_strand_id
1 'polypeptide(L)'
;MNQLSAFFKRAPLLCAASILAASVCPAQNSASDKRDTQPGGAQKAAAPDKDKSAASKLDEDLAAMPGGKTVAKFFAAFNSGEIEAMRRFHETYGGSEENAEQDLNFFKQTGGLKPHSVTRPAKDQIVVLSQTKNDGRWIAFGFTLDADEPHAIQSLNVRPASAPKEASH
;
A
#
# COMPACT_ATOMS: atom_id res chain seq x y z
N MET A 1 -0.83 -38.40 11.99
CA MET A 1 -1.65 -39.11 11.00
C MET A 1 -2.95 -38.36 10.88
N ASN A 2 -3.13 -37.53 9.90
CA ASN A 2 -4.33 -37.30 9.10
C ASN A 2 -4.06 -36.17 8.11
N GLN A 3 -3.87 -36.60 6.90
CA GLN A 3 -3.82 -35.79 5.68
C GLN A 3 -5.23 -35.27 5.39
N LEU A 4 -5.38 -34.01 5.12
CA LEU A 4 -6.52 -33.49 4.38
C LEU A 4 -6.02 -32.49 3.34
N SER A 5 -5.62 -33.08 2.21
CA SER A 5 -5.44 -32.37 0.95
C SER A 5 -6.83 -31.95 0.43
N ALA A 6 -7.10 -30.68 0.36
CA ALA A 6 -8.23 -30.16 -0.38
C ALA A 6 -7.73 -29.56 -1.71
N PHE A 7 -7.90 -30.36 -2.74
CA PHE A 7 -7.82 -29.98 -4.15
C PHE A 7 -8.87 -28.93 -4.48
N PHE A 8 -8.48 -27.73 -4.80
CA PHE A 8 -9.38 -26.79 -5.48
C PHE A 8 -9.28 -26.99 -6.98
N LYS A 9 -10.30 -27.64 -7.54
CA LYS A 9 -10.56 -27.77 -8.98
C LYS A 9 -10.86 -26.41 -9.57
N ARG A 10 -10.09 -26.05 -10.57
CA ARG A 10 -10.35 -24.97 -11.52
C ARG A 10 -11.65 -25.28 -12.30
N ALA A 11 -12.53 -24.30 -12.36
CA ALA A 11 -13.58 -24.24 -13.38
C ALA A 11 -13.36 -22.99 -14.25
N PRO A 12 -13.30 -23.13 -15.57
CA PRO A 12 -13.24 -21.98 -16.47
C PRO A 12 -14.68 -21.52 -16.75
N LEU A 13 -14.96 -20.24 -16.56
CA LEU A 13 -16.17 -19.64 -17.13
C LEU A 13 -15.75 -18.61 -18.18
N LEU A 14 -15.86 -19.04 -19.42
CA LEU A 14 -15.98 -18.20 -20.59
C LEU A 14 -17.29 -17.42 -20.51
N CYS A 15 -17.27 -16.13 -20.66
CA CYS A 15 -18.36 -15.39 -21.25
C CYS A 15 -17.81 -14.23 -22.06
N ALA A 16 -18.13 -14.31 -23.32
CA ALA A 16 -17.79 -13.41 -24.40
C ALA A 16 -18.79 -12.24 -24.49
N ALA A 17 -18.33 -11.26 -25.25
CA ALA A 17 -19.09 -10.35 -26.12
C ALA A 17 -19.65 -9.04 -25.55
N SER A 18 -19.06 -7.98 -26.05
CA SER A 18 -19.63 -7.01 -27.01
C SER A 18 -20.41 -5.85 -26.38
N ILE A 19 -20.10 -4.62 -26.67
CA ILE A 19 -20.56 -3.80 -27.78
C ILE A 19 -20.08 -2.35 -27.58
N LEU A 20 -19.65 -1.81 -28.68
CA LEU A 20 -19.40 -0.41 -29.02
C LEU A 20 -20.45 0.60 -28.50
N ALA A 21 -19.99 1.77 -28.10
CA ALA A 21 -20.62 3.03 -28.48
C ALA A 21 -19.61 4.17 -28.44
N ALA A 22 -19.29 4.68 -29.60
CA ALA A 22 -18.62 5.95 -29.82
C ALA A 22 -19.59 7.09 -29.47
N SER A 23 -19.08 8.11 -28.79
CA SER A 23 -19.69 9.44 -28.82
C SER A 23 -18.60 10.50 -28.88
N VAL A 24 -18.49 11.05 -30.04
CA VAL A 24 -17.77 12.26 -30.42
C VAL A 24 -18.66 13.45 -30.08
N CYS A 25 -18.09 14.53 -29.51
CA CYS A 25 -18.30 15.94 -29.92
C CYS A 25 -18.09 16.92 -28.76
N PRO A 26 -17.94 18.21 -29.04
CA PRO A 26 -16.72 18.86 -29.50
C PRO A 26 -16.25 20.00 -28.57
N ALA A 27 -15.18 20.64 -29.00
CA ALA A 27 -14.55 21.82 -28.42
C ALA A 27 -15.43 23.08 -28.41
N GLN A 28 -15.27 23.91 -27.39
CA GLN A 28 -15.36 25.39 -27.38
C GLN A 28 -14.57 25.89 -26.20
N ASN A 29 -13.42 26.51 -26.37
CA ASN A 29 -13.04 27.82 -26.81
C ASN A 29 -13.73 28.96 -26.01
N SER A 30 -12.96 29.67 -25.19
CA SER A 30 -12.90 31.11 -24.97
C SER A 30 -12.11 31.38 -23.68
N ALA A 31 -10.91 31.87 -23.79
CA ALA A 31 -10.46 33.26 -23.86
C ALA A 31 -10.52 34.00 -22.51
N SER A 32 -9.30 34.30 -22.05
CA SER A 32 -8.83 35.54 -21.40
C SER A 32 -9.64 36.10 -20.24
N ASP A 33 -9.04 36.15 -19.05
CA ASP A 33 -8.85 37.42 -18.39
C ASP A 33 -7.60 37.44 -17.48
N LYS A 34 -6.80 38.44 -17.66
CA LYS A 34 -5.69 38.83 -16.81
C LYS A 34 -6.26 39.63 -15.66
N ARG A 35 -5.83 39.36 -14.44
CA ARG A 35 -5.59 40.36 -13.39
C ARG A 35 -4.84 39.81 -12.22
N ASP A 36 -3.68 40.34 -12.10
CA ASP A 36 -3.11 41.17 -11.01
C ASP A 36 -2.79 40.47 -9.70
N THR A 37 -1.51 40.35 -9.55
CA THR A 37 -0.59 40.61 -8.43
C THR A 37 -1.27 40.89 -7.09
N GLN A 38 -1.07 39.99 -6.11
CA GLN A 38 -0.93 40.42 -4.74
C GLN A 38 0.14 39.57 -4.03
N PRO A 39 1.25 40.20 -3.58
CA PRO A 39 2.19 39.55 -2.67
C PRO A 39 1.71 39.81 -1.24
N GLY A 40 1.39 38.77 -0.53
CA GLY A 40 0.99 38.88 0.87
C GLY A 40 1.42 37.66 1.63
N GLY A 41 2.65 37.69 2.15
CA GLY A 41 3.24 36.63 2.95
C GLY A 41 2.48 36.39 4.25
N ALA A 42 2.36 35.14 4.57
CA ALA A 42 2.39 34.65 5.93
C ALA A 42 2.98 33.24 5.85
N GLN A 43 4.29 33.15 5.98
CA GLN A 43 4.95 31.93 6.40
C GLN A 43 4.36 31.57 7.77
N LYS A 44 3.32 30.74 7.75
CA LYS A 44 2.88 30.03 8.94
C LYS A 44 3.99 29.06 9.28
N ALA A 45 4.73 29.38 10.33
CA ALA A 45 5.76 28.54 10.90
C ALA A 45 5.18 27.11 11.03
N ALA A 46 5.78 26.19 10.29
CA ALA A 46 5.47 24.77 10.39
C ALA A 46 5.84 24.30 11.80
N ALA A 47 4.88 23.78 12.51
CA ALA A 47 5.12 23.09 13.76
C ALA A 47 6.13 21.94 13.51
N PRO A 48 7.04 21.63 14.44
CA PRO A 48 8.02 20.57 14.25
C PRO A 48 7.33 19.23 14.05
N ASP A 49 7.63 18.60 12.92
CA ASP A 49 7.07 17.36 12.42
C ASP A 49 7.31 16.17 13.39
N LYS A 50 6.38 15.91 14.28
CA LYS A 50 6.32 14.65 15.04
C LYS A 50 6.18 13.43 14.11
N ASP A 51 5.58 13.62 12.93
CA ASP A 51 5.39 12.61 11.90
C ASP A 51 6.71 12.10 11.28
N LYS A 52 7.69 12.97 11.13
CA LYS A 52 8.98 12.62 10.53
C LYS A 52 9.83 11.73 11.44
N SER A 53 9.72 11.93 12.75
CA SER A 53 10.41 11.11 13.75
C SER A 53 9.84 9.70 13.85
N ALA A 54 8.51 9.55 13.75
CA ALA A 54 7.85 8.24 13.80
C ALA A 54 8.14 7.39 12.55
N ALA A 55 8.17 8.02 11.37
CA ALA A 55 8.52 7.34 10.12
C ALA A 55 9.98 6.85 10.12
N SER A 56 10.91 7.66 10.60
CA SER A 56 12.33 7.29 10.72
C SER A 56 12.55 6.09 11.65
N LYS A 57 11.85 6.06 12.79
CA LYS A 57 11.94 4.93 13.73
C LYS A 57 11.38 3.64 13.13
N LEU A 58 10.27 3.72 12.40
CA LEU A 58 9.68 2.54 11.75
C LEU A 58 10.64 1.94 10.71
N ASP A 59 11.31 2.78 9.92
CA ASP A 59 12.29 2.33 8.93
C ASP A 59 13.50 1.65 9.61
N GLU A 60 13.96 2.17 10.75
CA GLU A 60 15.02 1.54 11.56
C GLU A 60 14.56 0.20 12.13
N ASP A 61 13.36 0.13 12.70
CA ASP A 61 12.78 -1.09 13.25
C ASP A 61 12.62 -2.17 12.16
N LEU A 62 12.16 -1.80 10.96
CA LEU A 62 12.07 -2.70 9.82
C LEU A 62 13.46 -3.15 9.36
N ALA A 63 14.42 -2.24 9.26
CA ALA A 63 15.78 -2.57 8.80
C ALA A 63 16.49 -3.54 9.74
N ALA A 64 16.16 -3.53 11.03
CA ALA A 64 16.70 -4.45 12.02
C ALA A 64 16.11 -5.87 11.97
N MET A 65 14.98 -6.06 11.24
CA MET A 65 14.28 -7.34 11.16
C MET A 65 14.68 -8.12 9.91
N PRO A 66 14.95 -9.43 9.97
CA PRO A 66 14.99 -10.29 8.78
C PRO A 66 13.70 -10.14 7.98
N GLY A 67 13.83 -9.86 6.66
CA GLY A 67 12.69 -9.59 5.79
C GLY A 67 12.06 -8.20 5.91
N GLY A 68 12.49 -7.38 6.88
CA GLY A 68 11.95 -6.03 7.04
C GLY A 68 12.20 -5.11 5.84
N LYS A 69 13.33 -5.29 5.14
CA LYS A 69 13.61 -4.59 3.88
C LYS A 69 12.58 -4.92 2.79
N THR A 70 12.13 -6.18 2.71
CA THR A 70 11.08 -6.60 1.77
C THR A 70 9.77 -5.89 2.09
N VAL A 71 9.40 -5.84 3.37
CA VAL A 71 8.20 -5.12 3.83
C VAL A 71 8.29 -3.62 3.53
N ALA A 72 9.43 -2.99 3.78
CA ALA A 72 9.63 -1.57 3.45
C ALA A 72 9.49 -1.30 1.94
N LYS A 73 10.04 -2.19 1.09
CA LYS A 73 9.89 -2.10 -0.37
C LYS A 73 8.45 -2.31 -0.83
N PHE A 74 7.68 -3.19 -0.16
CA PHE A 74 6.24 -3.32 -0.41
C PHE A 74 5.52 -1.99 -0.20
N PHE A 75 5.71 -1.35 0.95
CA PHE A 75 5.07 -0.06 1.22
C PHE A 75 5.53 1.05 0.26
N ALA A 76 6.78 1.04 -0.15
CA ALA A 76 7.28 2.00 -1.14
C ALA A 76 6.60 1.79 -2.51
N ALA A 77 6.55 0.54 -3.01
CA ALA A 77 5.87 0.20 -4.25
C ALA A 77 4.36 0.51 -4.18
N PHE A 78 3.69 0.10 -3.10
CA PHE A 78 2.28 0.37 -2.87
C PHE A 78 1.96 1.88 -2.85
N ASN A 79 2.74 2.66 -2.09
CA ASN A 79 2.50 4.09 -1.93
C ASN A 79 2.87 4.93 -3.16
N SER A 80 3.58 4.37 -4.14
CA SER A 80 3.82 5.04 -5.41
C SER A 80 2.52 5.17 -6.22
N GLY A 81 1.56 4.26 -6.04
CA GLY A 81 0.34 4.19 -6.85
C GLY A 81 0.57 3.78 -8.29
N GLU A 82 1.78 3.30 -8.61
CA GLU A 82 2.19 2.92 -9.96
C GLU A 82 2.13 1.40 -10.13
N ILE A 83 1.36 0.93 -11.11
CA ILE A 83 1.21 -0.50 -11.39
C ILE A 83 2.56 -1.18 -11.70
N GLU A 84 3.44 -0.48 -12.41
CA GLU A 84 4.75 -1.02 -12.78
C GLU A 84 5.69 -1.19 -11.57
N ALA A 85 5.57 -0.33 -10.55
CA ALA A 85 6.30 -0.50 -9.31
C ALA A 85 5.81 -1.72 -8.53
N MET A 86 4.49 -1.93 -8.49
CA MET A 86 3.87 -3.10 -7.85
C MET A 86 4.23 -4.39 -8.58
N ARG A 87 4.19 -4.41 -9.94
CA ARG A 87 4.59 -5.57 -10.75
C ARG A 87 6.03 -5.97 -10.47
N ARG A 88 6.98 -5.03 -10.55
CA ARG A 88 8.39 -5.28 -10.25
C ARG A 88 8.61 -5.79 -8.82
N PHE A 89 7.83 -5.28 -7.88
CA PHE A 89 7.89 -5.78 -6.51
C PHE A 89 7.46 -7.25 -6.44
N HIS A 90 6.31 -7.61 -7.02
CA HIS A 90 5.79 -8.99 -7.00
C HIS A 90 6.67 -9.95 -7.76
N GLU A 91 7.27 -9.56 -8.90
CA GLU A 91 8.24 -10.35 -9.65
C GLU A 91 9.48 -10.68 -8.80
N THR A 92 9.92 -9.75 -7.94
CA THR A 92 11.14 -9.91 -7.15
C THR A 92 10.90 -10.65 -5.84
N TYR A 93 9.78 -10.37 -5.17
CA TYR A 93 9.53 -10.79 -3.79
C TYR A 93 8.35 -11.74 -3.63
N GLY A 94 7.88 -12.33 -4.70
CA GLY A 94 6.75 -13.25 -4.72
C GLY A 94 5.41 -12.55 -4.94
N GLY A 95 4.59 -13.19 -5.73
CA GLY A 95 3.29 -12.70 -6.15
C GLY A 95 3.09 -12.88 -7.65
N SER A 96 2.01 -12.31 -8.15
CA SER A 96 1.63 -12.38 -9.56
C SER A 96 1.21 -10.99 -10.06
N GLU A 97 1.00 -10.88 -11.36
CA GLU A 97 0.42 -9.67 -11.96
C GLU A 97 -0.97 -9.35 -11.38
N GLU A 98 -1.77 -10.38 -11.09
CA GLU A 98 -3.07 -10.21 -10.43
C GLU A 98 -2.93 -9.57 -9.04
N ASN A 99 -1.91 -9.93 -8.28
CA ASN A 99 -1.63 -9.29 -6.98
C ASN A 99 -1.30 -7.80 -7.17
N ALA A 100 -0.51 -7.44 -8.18
CA ALA A 100 -0.20 -6.05 -8.46
C ALA A 100 -1.46 -5.23 -8.83
N GLU A 101 -2.38 -5.82 -9.59
CA GLU A 101 -3.66 -5.18 -9.91
C GLU A 101 -4.57 -5.02 -8.67
N GLN A 102 -4.60 -6.03 -7.80
CA GLN A 102 -5.33 -5.97 -6.53
C GLN A 102 -4.77 -4.86 -5.63
N ASP A 103 -3.46 -4.76 -5.52
CA ASP A 103 -2.78 -3.73 -4.74
C ASP A 103 -3.08 -2.33 -5.30
N LEU A 104 -3.06 -2.16 -6.63
CA LEU A 104 -3.44 -0.89 -7.26
C LEU A 104 -4.89 -0.51 -6.97
N ASN A 105 -5.81 -1.48 -7.04
CA ASN A 105 -7.21 -1.24 -6.71
C ASN A 105 -7.37 -0.87 -5.23
N PHE A 106 -6.62 -1.50 -4.35
CA PHE A 106 -6.61 -1.17 -2.93
C PHE A 106 -6.00 0.21 -2.67
N PHE A 107 -4.92 0.57 -3.39
CA PHE A 107 -4.35 1.92 -3.35
C PHE A 107 -5.39 2.98 -3.75
N LYS A 108 -6.14 2.77 -4.84
CA LYS A 108 -7.19 3.71 -5.28
C LYS A 108 -8.27 3.92 -4.22
N GLN A 109 -8.59 2.88 -3.44
CA GLN A 109 -9.58 2.97 -2.36
C GLN A 109 -9.03 3.69 -1.12
N THR A 110 -7.76 3.47 -0.80
CA THR A 110 -7.14 3.96 0.44
C THR A 110 -6.37 5.27 0.29
N GLY A 111 -6.05 5.66 -0.94
CA GLY A 111 -5.17 6.81 -1.26
C GLY A 111 -3.72 6.58 -0.83
N GLY A 112 -3.36 5.35 -0.49
CA GLY A 112 -2.09 4.96 0.08
C GLY A 112 -2.18 4.72 1.58
N LEU A 113 -1.05 4.34 2.15
CA LEU A 113 -0.91 3.92 3.54
C LEU A 113 0.14 4.76 4.24
N LYS A 114 -0.10 5.04 5.52
CA LYS A 114 0.86 5.63 6.44
C LYS A 114 1.21 4.57 7.48
N PRO A 115 2.33 3.84 7.33
CA PRO A 115 2.78 2.89 8.33
C PRO A 115 3.05 3.61 9.65
N HIS A 116 2.65 2.98 10.76
CA HIS A 116 2.73 3.59 12.09
C HIS A 116 3.62 2.80 13.05
N SER A 117 3.45 1.49 13.09
CA SER A 117 4.22 0.62 13.98
C SER A 117 4.39 -0.77 13.40
N VAL A 118 5.46 -1.43 13.80
CA VAL A 118 5.78 -2.79 13.38
C VAL A 118 5.91 -3.70 14.60
N THR A 119 5.46 -4.92 14.46
CA THR A 119 5.64 -5.99 15.45
C THR A 119 6.05 -7.28 14.75
N ARG A 120 6.75 -8.14 15.48
CA ARG A 120 7.20 -9.44 14.98
C ARG A 120 6.64 -10.56 15.86
N PRO A 121 5.40 -11.03 15.60
CA PRO A 121 4.77 -12.06 16.43
C PRO A 121 5.43 -13.43 16.32
N ALA A 122 6.08 -13.74 15.19
CA ALA A 122 6.82 -14.96 14.96
C ALA A 122 8.09 -14.68 14.14
N LYS A 123 8.97 -15.66 14.03
CA LYS A 123 10.28 -15.51 13.37
C LYS A 123 10.17 -15.16 11.88
N ASP A 124 9.14 -15.67 11.23
CA ASP A 124 8.82 -15.52 9.81
C ASP A 124 7.67 -14.53 9.55
N GLN A 125 7.16 -13.85 10.59
CA GLN A 125 6.02 -12.96 10.50
C GLN A 125 6.37 -11.53 10.91
N ILE A 126 5.95 -10.58 10.09
CA ILE A 126 5.99 -9.15 10.39
C ILE A 126 4.57 -8.60 10.29
N VAL A 127 4.14 -7.86 11.30
CA VAL A 127 2.85 -7.16 11.27
C VAL A 127 3.09 -5.67 11.34
N VAL A 128 2.57 -4.95 10.34
CA VAL A 128 2.64 -3.48 10.27
C VAL A 128 1.26 -2.91 10.47
N LEU A 129 1.11 -2.06 11.46
CA LEU A 129 -0.09 -1.26 11.66
C LEU A 129 0.04 0.01 10.83
N SER A 130 -0.95 0.26 9.98
CA SER A 130 -0.96 1.39 9.06
C SER A 130 -2.28 2.14 9.12
N GLN A 131 -2.27 3.40 8.75
CA GLN A 131 -3.45 4.22 8.58
C GLN A 131 -3.65 4.52 7.09
N THR A 132 -4.87 4.40 6.59
CA THR A 132 -5.23 4.81 5.23
C THR A 132 -5.21 6.32 5.10
N LYS A 133 -4.75 6.83 3.94
CA LYS A 133 -4.64 8.29 3.74
C LYS A 133 -5.97 8.96 3.44
N ASN A 134 -6.90 8.23 2.78
CA ASN A 134 -8.20 8.83 2.37
C ASN A 134 -9.17 9.02 3.53
N ASP A 135 -9.32 8.02 4.40
CA ASP A 135 -10.37 8.01 5.42
C ASP A 135 -9.85 7.75 6.84
N GLY A 136 -8.53 7.64 7.00
CA GLY A 136 -7.89 7.51 8.30
C GLY A 136 -8.17 6.19 9.03
N ARG A 137 -8.69 5.17 8.34
CA ARG A 137 -8.94 3.85 8.95
C ARG A 137 -7.63 3.15 9.29
N TRP A 138 -7.65 2.39 10.38
CA TRP A 138 -6.54 1.57 10.80
C TRP A 138 -6.62 0.18 10.21
N ILE A 139 -5.52 -0.28 9.65
CA ILE A 139 -5.39 -1.58 8.99
C ILE A 139 -4.07 -2.23 9.44
N ALA A 140 -4.14 -3.51 9.76
CA ALA A 140 -2.95 -4.31 10.05
C ALA A 140 -2.62 -5.18 8.85
N PHE A 141 -1.38 -5.10 8.40
CA PHE A 141 -0.78 -5.93 7.37
C PHE A 141 0.07 -7.00 8.02
N GLY A 142 -0.30 -8.26 7.86
CA GLY A 142 0.46 -9.41 8.32
C GLY A 142 1.21 -10.06 7.15
N PHE A 143 2.52 -10.01 7.16
CA PHE A 143 3.39 -10.63 6.18
C PHE A 143 3.93 -11.93 6.74
N THR A 144 3.83 -13.03 6.00
CA THR A 144 4.61 -14.24 6.21
C THR A 144 5.69 -14.29 5.15
N LEU A 145 6.94 -14.41 5.57
CA LEU A 145 8.12 -14.28 4.73
C LEU A 145 8.91 -15.58 4.70
N ASP A 146 9.60 -15.83 3.59
CA ASP A 146 10.59 -16.89 3.52
C ASP A 146 11.73 -16.63 4.52
N ALA A 147 12.28 -17.73 5.07
CA ALA A 147 13.43 -17.64 5.96
C ALA A 147 14.68 -17.22 5.21
N ASP A 148 14.79 -17.60 3.93
CA ASP A 148 15.94 -17.37 3.07
C ASP A 148 15.79 -16.06 2.28
N GLU A 149 16.92 -15.41 2.01
CA GLU A 149 16.91 -14.22 1.14
C GLU A 149 16.47 -14.60 -0.29
N PRO A 150 15.70 -13.73 -0.97
CA PRO A 150 15.40 -12.32 -0.65
C PRO A 150 14.24 -12.11 0.33
N HIS A 151 13.87 -13.10 1.16
CA HIS A 151 12.72 -13.07 2.06
C HIS A 151 11.43 -12.77 1.30
N ALA A 152 11.12 -13.64 0.34
CA ALA A 152 9.92 -13.54 -0.47
C ALA A 152 8.65 -13.55 0.39
N ILE A 153 7.61 -12.84 -0.06
CA ILE A 153 6.32 -12.84 0.63
C ILE A 153 5.57 -14.12 0.25
N GLN A 154 5.38 -15.01 1.20
CA GLN A 154 4.59 -16.24 1.04
C GLN A 154 3.10 -15.96 1.19
N SER A 155 2.74 -15.07 2.11
CA SER A 155 1.37 -14.63 2.26
C SER A 155 1.27 -13.22 2.82
N LEU A 156 0.25 -12.51 2.40
CA LEU A 156 -0.13 -11.20 2.89
C LEU A 156 -1.56 -11.26 3.39
N ASN A 157 -1.76 -10.93 4.66
CA ASN A 157 -3.06 -10.84 5.29
C ASN A 157 -3.36 -9.39 5.65
N VAL A 158 -4.51 -8.88 5.23
CA VAL A 158 -4.96 -7.51 5.52
C VAL A 158 -6.22 -7.56 6.35
N ARG A 159 -6.23 -6.89 7.49
CA ARG A 159 -7.38 -6.88 8.40
C ARG A 159 -7.62 -5.49 9.00
N PRO A 160 -8.87 -5.12 9.28
CA PRO A 160 -9.17 -3.94 10.06
C PRO A 160 -8.48 -3.99 11.43
N ALA A 161 -8.04 -2.85 11.91
CA ALA A 161 -7.39 -2.72 13.21
C ALA A 161 -7.95 -1.52 13.98
N SER A 162 -7.72 -1.48 15.26
CA SER A 162 -8.00 -0.30 16.08
C SER A 162 -6.81 0.65 16.09
N ALA A 163 -7.09 1.93 16.32
CA ALA A 163 -6.03 2.90 16.58
C ALA A 163 -5.12 2.41 17.72
N PRO A 164 -3.81 2.64 17.63
CA PRO A 164 -2.91 2.33 18.74
C PRO A 164 -3.38 3.10 19.97
N LYS A 165 -3.41 2.41 21.11
CA LYS A 165 -3.61 3.12 22.39
C LYS A 165 -2.37 3.99 22.60
N GLU A 166 -2.54 5.30 22.52
CA GLU A 166 -1.48 6.20 22.95
C GLU A 166 -1.10 5.82 24.37
N ALA A 167 0.18 5.53 24.59
CA ALA A 167 0.68 5.34 25.94
C ALA A 167 0.47 6.67 26.67
N SER A 168 -0.50 6.70 27.57
CA SER A 168 -0.73 7.85 28.44
C SER A 168 0.53 8.00 29.29
N HIS A 169 1.32 9.04 29.00
CA HIS A 169 2.46 9.46 29.80
C HIS A 169 1.99 10.37 30.91
#